data_561bd222f90049ba647dd74ed7182fe5
#
_entry.id   561bd222f90049ba647dd74ed7182fe5
#
_cell.length_a   1.000
_cell.length_b   1.000
_cell.length_c   1.000
_cell.angle_alpha   90.00
_cell.angle_beta   90.00
_cell.angle_gamma   90.00
#
_symmetry.space_group_name_H-M   'P 1'
#
loop_
_entity.id
_entity.type
_entity.pdbx_description
1 polymer ?
#
loop_
_entity_poly.entity_id
_entity_poly.type
_entity_poly.pdbx_seq_one_letter_code
_entity_poly.pdbx_strand_id
1 'polypeptide(L)'
;MSGRRVLALYGALLLGFAAVVCRLYWLCSNTGYAARASAQSEAVLRLPAARGNFYDCDGLPLTGLSEQWLALCFPGEGSYARLYPYADADGQAVLYRERNASRPFLLEVAQDVRGLGVRCYAVPRRYAAAPLAEHLIGYLDGEGRGAAGLEAALDDILSTGGQDILRCAVTAQGRLRRGSEPVLEKASAAAQGVRLTLSRSTQRAAEGVAAESIAAGCILIWRPAAARCGPASAGPASTRPMWARA
;
A
#
# COMPACT_ATOMS: atom_id res chain seq x y z
N MET A 1 -72.50 -10.59 -9.74
CA MET A 1 -71.36 -11.48 -9.85
C MET A 1 -71.55 -12.66 -8.90
N SER A 2 -71.47 -13.92 -9.38
CA SER A 2 -71.70 -15.08 -8.50
C SER A 2 -70.64 -15.19 -7.44
N GLY A 3 -71.03 -15.43 -6.17
CA GLY A 3 -70.09 -15.52 -5.02
C GLY A 3 -68.93 -16.47 -5.24
N ARG A 4 -69.09 -17.50 -6.06
CA ARG A 4 -68.04 -18.43 -6.51
C ARG A 4 -66.92 -17.76 -7.26
N ARG A 5 -67.18 -16.74 -8.09
CA ARG A 5 -66.15 -15.99 -8.85
C ARG A 5 -65.37 -15.09 -7.91
N VAL A 6 -66.00 -14.47 -6.94
CA VAL A 6 -65.34 -13.64 -5.94
C VAL A 6 -64.40 -14.51 -5.05
N LEU A 7 -64.89 -15.67 -4.65
CA LEU A 7 -64.08 -16.62 -3.85
C LEU A 7 -62.87 -17.15 -4.62
N ALA A 8 -63.03 -17.44 -5.92
CA ALA A 8 -61.95 -17.86 -6.81
C ALA A 8 -60.89 -16.76 -7.00
N LEU A 9 -61.31 -15.52 -7.16
CA LEU A 9 -60.42 -14.36 -7.26
C LEU A 9 -59.62 -14.16 -5.93
N TYR A 10 -60.33 -14.29 -4.80
CA TYR A 10 -59.68 -14.16 -3.51
C TYR A 10 -58.64 -15.28 -3.25
N GLY A 11 -58.98 -16.51 -3.64
CA GLY A 11 -58.05 -17.65 -3.56
C GLY A 11 -56.82 -17.47 -4.47
N ALA A 12 -57.01 -16.98 -5.68
CA ALA A 12 -55.93 -16.67 -6.61
C ALA A 12 -55.00 -15.56 -6.06
N LEU A 13 -55.59 -14.51 -5.44
CA LEU A 13 -54.82 -13.43 -4.81
C LEU A 13 -54.01 -13.93 -3.65
N LEU A 14 -54.56 -14.77 -2.77
CA LEU A 14 -53.86 -15.38 -1.64
C LEU A 14 -52.72 -16.29 -2.10
N LEU A 15 -52.93 -17.10 -3.13
CA LEU A 15 -51.88 -17.93 -3.72
C LEU A 15 -50.76 -17.09 -4.32
N GLY A 16 -51.09 -16.02 -5.02
CA GLY A 16 -50.11 -15.08 -5.55
C GLY A 16 -49.31 -14.42 -4.45
N PHE A 17 -49.96 -13.99 -3.36
CA PHE A 17 -49.27 -13.41 -2.21
C PHE A 17 -48.36 -14.44 -1.49
N ALA A 18 -48.85 -15.66 -1.29
CA ALA A 18 -48.06 -16.74 -0.71
C ALA A 18 -46.81 -17.05 -1.56
N ALA A 19 -46.95 -17.08 -2.89
CA ALA A 19 -45.82 -17.27 -3.82
C ALA A 19 -44.78 -16.15 -3.70
N VAL A 20 -45.19 -14.89 -3.56
CA VAL A 20 -44.31 -13.75 -3.35
C VAL A 20 -43.57 -13.87 -2.00
N VAL A 21 -44.30 -14.22 -0.93
CA VAL A 21 -43.69 -14.41 0.39
C VAL A 21 -42.68 -15.55 0.39
N CYS A 22 -43.01 -16.70 -0.18
CA CYS A 22 -42.07 -17.81 -0.37
C CYS A 22 -40.83 -17.42 -1.18
N ARG A 23 -41.04 -16.64 -2.26
CA ARG A 23 -39.93 -16.14 -3.07
C ARG A 23 -39.01 -15.20 -2.29
N LEU A 24 -39.59 -14.27 -1.53
CA LEU A 24 -38.84 -13.35 -0.67
C LEU A 24 -38.07 -14.13 0.42
N TYR A 25 -38.72 -15.07 1.07
CA TYR A 25 -38.08 -15.94 2.06
C TYR A 25 -36.89 -16.69 1.46
N TRP A 26 -37.08 -17.30 0.28
CA TRP A 26 -35.99 -17.99 -0.42
C TRP A 26 -34.84 -17.06 -0.77
N LEU A 27 -35.14 -15.83 -1.24
CA LEU A 27 -34.13 -14.82 -1.57
C LEU A 27 -33.33 -14.42 -0.30
N CYS A 28 -34.01 -14.14 0.79
CA CYS A 28 -33.39 -13.75 2.06
C CYS A 28 -32.60 -14.87 2.72
N SER A 29 -33.02 -16.12 2.54
CA SER A 29 -32.34 -17.30 3.11
C SER A 29 -31.12 -17.73 2.28
N ASN A 30 -30.97 -17.21 1.06
CA ASN A 30 -29.86 -17.60 0.19
C ASN A 30 -28.61 -16.81 0.54
N THR A 31 -27.68 -17.48 1.25
CA THR A 31 -26.38 -16.90 1.67
C THR A 31 -25.51 -16.39 0.52
N GLY A 32 -25.69 -16.94 -0.69
CA GLY A 32 -24.98 -16.48 -1.88
C GLY A 32 -25.33 -15.05 -2.32
N TYR A 33 -26.58 -14.64 -2.16
CA TYR A 33 -26.99 -13.25 -2.43
C TYR A 33 -26.53 -12.30 -1.33
N ALA A 34 -26.57 -12.73 -0.08
CA ALA A 34 -26.04 -11.95 1.05
C ALA A 34 -24.53 -11.71 0.90
N ALA A 35 -23.76 -12.75 0.53
CA ALA A 35 -22.32 -12.62 0.28
C ALA A 35 -22.01 -11.68 -0.90
N ARG A 36 -22.78 -11.75 -2.00
CA ARG A 36 -22.63 -10.83 -3.13
C ARG A 36 -22.98 -9.39 -2.75
N ALA A 37 -24.05 -9.20 -2.00
CA ALA A 37 -24.45 -7.87 -1.52
C ALA A 37 -23.41 -7.26 -0.58
N SER A 38 -22.83 -8.05 0.34
CA SER A 38 -21.75 -7.59 1.21
C SER A 38 -20.48 -7.25 0.41
N ALA A 39 -20.09 -8.08 -0.56
CA ALA A 39 -18.96 -7.81 -1.44
C ALA A 39 -19.14 -6.54 -2.29
N GLN A 40 -20.37 -6.24 -2.73
CA GLN A 40 -20.69 -5.01 -3.45
C GLN A 40 -20.72 -3.77 -2.53
N SER A 41 -21.02 -3.95 -1.26
CA SER A 41 -21.05 -2.87 -0.25
C SER A 41 -19.74 -2.68 0.48
N GLU A 42 -18.67 -3.36 0.06
CA GLU A 42 -17.33 -3.25 0.60
C GLU A 42 -16.36 -2.77 -0.48
N ALA A 43 -15.56 -1.77 -0.15
CA ALA A 43 -14.41 -1.36 -0.94
C ALA A 43 -13.15 -1.81 -0.21
N VAL A 44 -12.31 -2.53 -0.93
CA VAL A 44 -11.02 -3.02 -0.44
C VAL A 44 -9.93 -2.22 -1.13
N LEU A 45 -9.18 -1.45 -0.36
CA LEU A 45 -8.05 -0.67 -0.83
C LEU A 45 -6.78 -1.29 -0.28
N ARG A 46 -5.80 -1.44 -1.14
CA ARG A 46 -4.50 -1.99 -0.77
C ARG A 46 -3.53 -0.85 -0.54
N LEU A 47 -2.90 -0.82 0.63
CA LEU A 47 -1.80 0.09 0.91
C LEU A 47 -0.52 -0.47 0.25
N PRO A 48 0.50 0.37 0.04
CA PRO A 48 1.81 -0.12 -0.40
C PRO A 48 2.27 -1.27 0.49
N ALA A 49 2.74 -2.35 -0.13
CA ALA A 49 3.18 -3.53 0.60
C ALA A 49 4.35 -3.18 1.53
N ALA A 50 4.35 -3.76 2.73
CA ALA A 50 5.48 -3.67 3.62
C ALA A 50 6.67 -4.41 2.98
N ARG A 51 7.73 -3.66 2.67
CA ARG A 51 8.94 -4.19 2.04
C ARG A 51 10.13 -4.03 2.97
N GLY A 52 10.96 -5.05 3.05
CA GLY A 52 12.17 -5.04 3.88
C GLY A 52 13.14 -3.94 3.48
N ASN A 53 13.77 -3.28 4.45
CA ASN A 53 14.72 -2.21 4.20
C ASN A 53 16.13 -2.75 3.96
N PHE A 54 16.90 -2.00 3.19
CA PHE A 54 18.35 -2.14 3.16
C PHE A 54 18.96 -1.38 4.32
N TYR A 55 19.94 -2.01 4.95
CA TYR A 55 20.73 -1.45 6.03
C TYR A 55 22.21 -1.42 5.63
N ASP A 56 22.94 -0.44 6.11
CA ASP A 56 24.38 -0.38 5.91
C ASP A 56 25.16 -1.39 6.80
N CYS A 57 26.48 -1.38 6.74
CA CYS A 57 27.33 -2.27 7.53
C CYS A 57 27.18 -2.04 9.05
N ASP A 58 26.74 -0.87 9.48
CA ASP A 58 26.53 -0.50 10.88
C ASP A 58 25.08 -0.71 11.35
N GLY A 59 24.20 -1.17 10.45
CA GLY A 59 22.79 -1.41 10.73
C GLY A 59 21.91 -0.18 10.60
N LEU A 60 22.42 0.91 10.01
CA LEU A 60 21.62 2.10 9.74
C LEU A 60 20.81 1.93 8.44
N PRO A 61 19.54 2.31 8.42
CA PRO A 61 18.72 2.12 7.24
C PRO A 61 19.17 3.01 6.07
N LEU A 62 19.16 2.44 4.88
CA LEU A 62 19.43 3.11 3.61
C LEU A 62 18.12 3.43 2.85
N THR A 63 17.08 2.64 3.09
CA THR A 63 15.73 2.81 2.52
C THR A 63 14.69 2.92 3.63
N GLY A 64 13.49 3.41 3.33
CA GLY A 64 12.40 3.54 4.30
C GLY A 64 12.66 4.61 5.37
N LEU A 65 13.42 5.66 5.04
CA LEU A 65 13.84 6.71 5.97
C LEU A 65 12.77 7.78 6.22
N SER A 66 11.77 7.85 5.39
CA SER A 66 10.70 8.84 5.46
C SER A 66 9.33 8.18 5.38
N GLU A 67 8.34 8.90 5.83
CA GLU A 67 6.94 8.51 5.69
C GLU A 67 6.27 9.31 4.58
N GLN A 68 5.30 8.70 3.93
CA GLN A 68 4.37 9.38 3.04
C GLN A 68 2.96 9.25 3.61
N TRP A 69 2.13 10.22 3.29
CA TRP A 69 0.77 10.26 3.76
C TRP A 69 -0.19 9.86 2.65
N LEU A 70 -1.07 8.92 2.94
CA LEU A 70 -2.12 8.48 2.03
C LEU A 70 -3.47 8.94 2.56
N ALA A 71 -4.11 9.86 1.86
CA ALA A 71 -5.44 10.34 2.15
C ALA A 71 -6.49 9.40 1.52
N LEU A 72 -7.48 8.98 2.32
CA LEU A 72 -8.60 8.19 1.86
C LEU A 72 -9.70 9.10 1.32
N CYS A 73 -9.91 9.04 0.02
CA CYS A 73 -10.88 9.86 -0.71
C CYS A 73 -12.15 9.07 -0.99
N PHE A 74 -13.31 9.64 -0.65
CA PHE A 74 -14.62 9.11 -1.01
C PHE A 74 -15.28 9.96 -2.10
N PRO A 75 -16.00 9.34 -3.05
CA PRO A 75 -16.75 10.07 -4.08
C PRO A 75 -17.76 11.04 -3.48
N GLY A 76 -17.84 12.24 -4.03
CA GLY A 76 -18.86 13.23 -3.68
C GLY A 76 -18.70 13.93 -2.32
N GLU A 77 -17.61 13.73 -1.60
CA GLU A 77 -17.34 14.41 -0.31
C GLU A 77 -16.57 15.73 -0.44
N GLY A 78 -16.42 16.23 -1.66
CA GLY A 78 -15.64 17.46 -1.90
C GLY A 78 -14.12 17.26 -1.68
N SER A 79 -13.67 16.01 -1.68
CA SER A 79 -12.27 15.64 -1.46
C SER A 79 -11.33 16.34 -2.44
N TYR A 80 -11.77 16.50 -3.70
CA TYR A 80 -10.99 17.17 -4.73
C TYR A 80 -10.53 18.57 -4.29
N ALA A 81 -11.49 19.45 -3.94
CA ALA A 81 -11.17 20.84 -3.61
C ALA A 81 -10.33 20.96 -2.32
N ARG A 82 -10.56 20.05 -1.37
CA ARG A 82 -9.83 20.06 -0.08
C ARG A 82 -8.41 19.57 -0.21
N LEU A 83 -8.17 18.56 -1.04
CA LEU A 83 -6.88 17.87 -1.14
C LEU A 83 -5.98 18.42 -2.25
N TYR A 84 -6.55 19.13 -3.21
CA TYR A 84 -5.80 19.68 -4.33
C TYR A 84 -4.55 20.51 -3.93
N PRO A 85 -4.60 21.37 -2.87
CA PRO A 85 -3.42 22.14 -2.44
C PRO A 85 -2.32 21.28 -1.77
N TYR A 86 -2.65 20.07 -1.34
CA TYR A 86 -1.75 19.16 -0.62
C TYR A 86 -1.22 18.02 -1.48
N ALA A 87 -1.72 17.91 -2.70
CA ALA A 87 -1.29 16.94 -3.69
C ALA A 87 -0.19 17.54 -4.57
N ASP A 88 0.83 16.75 -4.88
CA ASP A 88 1.81 17.07 -5.91
C ASP A 88 1.20 16.98 -7.32
N ALA A 89 2.00 17.19 -8.36
CA ALA A 89 1.53 17.18 -9.75
C ALA A 89 0.89 15.83 -10.14
N ASP A 90 1.47 14.73 -9.69
CA ASP A 90 0.96 13.38 -9.94
C ASP A 90 -0.33 13.11 -9.17
N GLY A 91 -0.39 13.52 -7.90
CA GLY A 91 -1.59 13.45 -7.08
C GLY A 91 -2.74 14.31 -7.62
N GLN A 92 -2.45 15.49 -8.16
CA GLN A 92 -3.44 16.34 -8.82
C GLN A 92 -3.99 15.69 -10.09
N ALA A 93 -3.13 15.01 -10.86
CA ALA A 93 -3.56 14.24 -12.03
C ALA A 93 -4.46 13.05 -11.62
N VAL A 94 -4.13 12.37 -10.52
CA VAL A 94 -4.98 11.31 -9.93
C VAL A 94 -6.33 11.89 -9.51
N LEU A 95 -6.37 13.00 -8.78
CA LEU A 95 -7.60 13.67 -8.37
C LEU A 95 -8.48 14.03 -9.56
N TYR A 96 -7.88 14.54 -10.63
CA TYR A 96 -8.60 14.88 -11.86
C TYR A 96 -9.17 13.64 -12.56
N ARG A 97 -8.39 12.58 -12.66
CA ARG A 97 -8.81 11.29 -13.25
C ARG A 97 -9.96 10.68 -12.46
N GLU A 98 -9.84 10.65 -11.14
CA GLU A 98 -10.80 10.02 -10.23
C GLU A 98 -11.95 10.95 -9.81
N ARG A 99 -12.10 12.14 -10.41
CA ARG A 99 -13.17 13.12 -10.06
C ARG A 99 -14.58 12.56 -10.17
N ASN A 100 -14.80 11.59 -11.06
CA ASN A 100 -16.06 10.89 -11.29
C ASN A 100 -16.02 9.43 -10.80
N ALA A 101 -15.06 9.09 -9.94
CA ALA A 101 -14.97 7.74 -9.42
C ALA A 101 -16.24 7.34 -8.68
N SER A 102 -16.63 6.08 -8.83
CA SER A 102 -17.74 5.46 -8.10
C SER A 102 -17.27 4.65 -6.88
N ARG A 103 -15.96 4.62 -6.62
CA ARG A 103 -15.34 3.90 -5.52
C ARG A 103 -14.32 4.79 -4.80
N PRO A 104 -14.08 4.56 -3.50
CA PRO A 104 -13.02 5.26 -2.79
C PRO A 104 -11.65 4.90 -3.37
N PHE A 105 -10.71 5.84 -3.26
CA PHE A 105 -9.33 5.67 -3.69
C PHE A 105 -8.38 6.31 -2.67
N LEU A 106 -7.10 5.95 -2.76
CA LEU A 106 -6.03 6.52 -1.96
C LEU A 106 -5.29 7.58 -2.78
N LEU A 107 -4.95 8.68 -2.13
CA LEU A 107 -4.20 9.79 -2.70
C LEU A 107 -2.96 10.07 -1.87
N GLU A 108 -1.80 10.14 -2.50
CA GLU A 108 -0.59 10.61 -1.85
C GLU A 108 -0.69 12.13 -1.62
N VAL A 109 -0.38 12.56 -0.39
CA VAL A 109 -0.40 13.96 0.02
C VAL A 109 0.89 14.33 0.73
N ALA A 110 1.31 15.58 0.58
CA ALA A 110 2.58 16.07 1.09
C ALA A 110 2.67 16.08 2.62
N GLN A 111 1.52 16.13 3.30
CA GLN A 111 1.46 16.22 4.76
C GLN A 111 0.20 15.57 5.32
N ASP A 112 0.14 15.41 6.65
CA ASP A 112 -1.05 14.92 7.34
C ASP A 112 -2.23 15.89 7.18
N VAL A 113 -3.30 15.40 6.55
CA VAL A 113 -4.53 16.17 6.30
C VAL A 113 -5.71 15.75 7.19
N ARG A 114 -5.48 15.01 8.26
CA ARG A 114 -6.55 14.60 9.20
C ARG A 114 -7.31 15.77 9.78
N GLY A 115 -6.64 16.90 9.99
CA GLY A 115 -7.27 18.16 10.44
C GLY A 115 -8.34 18.72 9.50
N LEU A 116 -8.39 18.27 8.24
CA LEU A 116 -9.40 18.64 7.25
C LEU A 116 -10.62 17.70 7.25
N GLY A 117 -10.71 16.80 8.21
CA GLY A 117 -11.78 15.78 8.27
C GLY A 117 -11.60 14.65 7.23
N VAL A 118 -10.41 14.51 6.67
CA VAL A 118 -10.03 13.43 5.77
C VAL A 118 -9.22 12.40 6.55
N ARG A 119 -9.51 11.11 6.36
CA ARG A 119 -8.71 10.04 6.94
C ARG A 119 -7.39 9.91 6.20
N CYS A 120 -6.30 9.88 6.96
CA CYS A 120 -4.95 9.83 6.42
C CYS A 120 -4.14 8.74 7.13
N TYR A 121 -3.37 8.01 6.35
CA TYR A 121 -2.54 6.89 6.82
C TYR A 121 -1.08 7.17 6.50
N ALA A 122 -0.22 7.10 7.54
CA ALA A 122 1.21 7.15 7.33
C ALA A 122 1.70 5.78 6.85
N VAL A 123 2.43 5.77 5.76
CA VAL A 123 3.08 4.57 5.23
C VAL A 123 4.56 4.86 4.96
N PRO A 124 5.45 3.88 5.12
CA PRO A 124 6.87 4.09 4.82
C PRO A 124 7.06 4.45 3.35
N ARG A 125 7.80 5.52 3.09
CA ARG A 125 8.26 5.86 1.76
C ARG A 125 9.55 5.11 1.47
N ARG A 126 9.60 4.37 0.36
CA ARG A 126 10.75 3.51 0.04
C ARG A 126 12.04 4.29 -0.13
N TYR A 127 12.00 5.36 -0.92
CA TYR A 127 13.18 6.16 -1.25
C TYR A 127 13.04 7.58 -0.70
N ALA A 128 14.15 8.13 -0.19
CA ALA A 128 14.24 9.54 0.13
C ALA A 128 14.29 10.38 -1.16
N ALA A 129 14.14 11.70 -1.02
CA ALA A 129 14.25 12.62 -2.17
C ALA A 129 15.65 12.59 -2.82
N ALA A 130 16.69 12.25 -2.05
CA ALA A 130 18.04 12.00 -2.53
C ALA A 130 18.49 10.63 -1.98
N PRO A 131 18.19 9.54 -2.69
CA PRO A 131 18.56 8.20 -2.25
C PRO A 131 20.06 7.98 -2.39
N LEU A 132 20.66 7.28 -1.42
CA LEU A 132 22.07 6.90 -1.48
C LEU A 132 22.22 5.61 -2.28
N ALA A 133 23.30 5.50 -3.04
CA ALA A 133 23.66 4.33 -3.85
C ALA A 133 22.54 3.90 -4.80
N GLU A 134 21.85 4.87 -5.41
CA GLU A 134 20.66 4.66 -6.26
C GLU A 134 20.90 3.59 -7.33
N HIS A 135 22.03 3.65 -8.04
CA HIS A 135 22.37 2.69 -9.10
C HIS A 135 22.64 1.26 -8.56
N LEU A 136 23.11 1.14 -7.32
CA LEU A 136 23.35 -0.14 -6.68
C LEU A 136 22.07 -0.72 -6.09
N ILE A 137 21.34 0.09 -5.33
CA ILE A 137 20.06 -0.29 -4.72
C ILE A 137 19.03 -0.58 -5.80
N GLY A 138 18.95 0.27 -6.82
CA GLY A 138 17.99 0.14 -7.89
C GLY A 138 16.63 0.74 -7.55
N TYR A 139 15.59 0.30 -8.24
CA TYR A 139 14.24 0.83 -8.11
C TYR A 139 13.17 -0.26 -8.27
N LEU A 140 11.96 0.09 -7.88
CA LEU A 140 10.75 -0.75 -7.99
C LEU A 140 9.95 -0.36 -9.23
N ASP A 141 9.24 -1.33 -9.81
CA ASP A 141 8.24 -1.08 -10.85
C ASP A 141 6.93 -0.50 -10.25
N GLY A 142 5.96 -0.22 -11.12
CA GLY A 142 4.65 0.30 -10.70
C GLY A 142 3.82 -0.64 -9.82
N GLU A 143 4.14 -1.93 -9.81
CA GLU A 143 3.53 -2.95 -8.97
C GLU A 143 4.29 -3.16 -7.65
N GLY A 144 5.38 -2.44 -7.41
CA GLY A 144 6.20 -2.51 -6.20
C GLY A 144 7.16 -3.70 -6.17
N ARG A 145 7.49 -4.31 -7.31
CA ARG A 145 8.49 -5.37 -7.46
C ARG A 145 9.83 -4.78 -7.84
N GLY A 146 10.90 -5.44 -7.45
CA GLY A 146 12.25 -5.02 -7.82
C GLY A 146 12.48 -5.06 -9.34
N ALA A 147 12.70 -3.89 -9.95
CA ALA A 147 12.94 -3.76 -11.39
C ALA A 147 14.43 -3.74 -11.75
N ALA A 148 15.29 -3.24 -10.88
CA ALA A 148 16.73 -3.12 -11.13
C ALA A 148 17.56 -3.22 -9.84
N GLY A 149 18.86 -3.43 -9.96
CA GLY A 149 19.83 -3.43 -8.87
C GLY A 149 19.57 -4.50 -7.80
N LEU A 150 19.89 -4.16 -6.57
CA LEU A 150 19.66 -5.05 -5.41
C LEU A 150 18.17 -5.25 -5.12
N GLU A 151 17.31 -4.30 -5.48
CA GLU A 151 15.86 -4.45 -5.36
C GLU A 151 15.37 -5.63 -6.20
N ALA A 152 15.85 -5.77 -7.45
CA ALA A 152 15.50 -6.90 -8.30
C ALA A 152 16.17 -8.21 -7.85
N ALA A 153 17.45 -8.13 -7.46
CA ALA A 153 18.22 -9.32 -7.07
C ALA A 153 17.73 -9.96 -5.76
N LEU A 154 17.11 -9.19 -4.88
CA LEU A 154 16.66 -9.62 -3.54
C LEU A 154 15.15 -9.47 -3.36
N ASP A 155 14.39 -9.39 -4.45
CA ASP A 155 12.95 -9.15 -4.43
C ASP A 155 12.21 -10.19 -3.57
N ASP A 156 12.52 -11.47 -3.73
CA ASP A 156 11.91 -12.57 -2.97
C ASP A 156 12.11 -12.43 -1.44
N ILE A 157 13.23 -11.85 -1.00
CA ILE A 157 13.52 -11.65 0.42
C ILE A 157 12.82 -10.41 0.94
N LEU A 158 12.91 -9.32 0.19
CA LEU A 158 12.39 -8.02 0.60
C LEU A 158 10.86 -7.94 0.56
N SER A 159 10.22 -8.70 -0.33
CA SER A 159 8.77 -8.74 -0.51
C SER A 159 8.04 -9.72 0.43
N THR A 160 8.74 -10.30 1.41
CA THR A 160 8.14 -11.25 2.39
C THR A 160 7.11 -10.59 3.31
N GLY A 161 7.08 -9.28 3.39
CA GLY A 161 6.08 -8.52 4.11
C GLY A 161 4.70 -8.65 3.45
N GLY A 162 3.67 -8.85 4.27
CA GLY A 162 2.29 -8.82 3.79
C GLY A 162 1.87 -7.41 3.41
N GLN A 163 0.75 -7.31 2.72
CA GLN A 163 0.15 -6.05 2.31
C GLN A 163 -0.94 -5.62 3.28
N ASP A 164 -0.86 -4.42 3.80
CA ASP A 164 -1.93 -3.84 4.60
C ASP A 164 -3.16 -3.57 3.72
N ILE A 165 -4.32 -3.91 4.26
CA ILE A 165 -5.60 -3.82 3.54
C ILE A 165 -6.52 -2.88 4.31
N LEU A 166 -7.07 -1.90 3.62
CA LEU A 166 -8.09 -1.01 4.15
C LEU A 166 -9.46 -1.40 3.62
N ARG A 167 -10.34 -1.84 4.53
CA ARG A 167 -11.73 -2.20 4.21
C ARG A 167 -12.67 -1.07 4.57
N CYS A 168 -13.51 -0.67 3.64
CA CYS A 168 -14.48 0.39 3.81
C CYS A 168 -15.87 -0.12 3.44
N ALA A 169 -16.83 -0.02 4.36
CA ALA A 169 -18.22 -0.25 4.02
C ALA A 169 -18.77 0.97 3.24
N VAL A 170 -19.18 0.74 1.99
CA VAL A 170 -19.59 1.79 1.07
C VAL A 170 -21.04 1.62 0.62
N THR A 171 -21.64 2.72 0.21
CA THR A 171 -22.95 2.75 -0.48
C THR A 171 -22.75 2.41 -1.97
N ALA A 172 -23.83 2.21 -2.69
CA ALA A 172 -23.81 2.01 -4.14
C ALA A 172 -23.14 3.17 -4.91
N GLN A 173 -23.10 4.37 -4.31
CA GLN A 173 -22.43 5.55 -4.87
C GLN A 173 -20.97 5.69 -4.40
N GLY A 174 -20.40 4.67 -3.73
CA GLY A 174 -19.02 4.66 -3.26
C GLY A 174 -18.74 5.54 -2.04
N ARG A 175 -19.76 6.13 -1.42
CA ARG A 175 -19.61 6.93 -0.19
C ARG A 175 -19.50 6.04 1.03
N LEU A 176 -18.82 6.49 2.05
CA LEU A 176 -18.77 5.79 3.32
C LEU A 176 -20.18 5.62 3.89
N ARG A 177 -20.52 4.40 4.30
CA ARG A 177 -21.80 4.12 4.94
C ARG A 177 -21.87 4.79 6.31
N ARG A 178 -22.97 5.45 6.63
CA ARG A 178 -23.16 6.10 7.92
C ARG A 178 -23.01 5.11 9.07
N GLY A 179 -22.24 5.49 10.10
CA GLY A 179 -21.99 4.67 11.27
C GLY A 179 -20.96 3.55 11.06
N SER A 180 -20.32 3.47 9.88
CA SER A 180 -19.18 2.58 9.65
C SER A 180 -17.87 3.37 9.60
N GLU A 181 -16.80 2.73 10.06
CA GLU A 181 -15.44 3.26 9.94
C GLU A 181 -14.59 2.35 9.06
N PRO A 182 -13.64 2.91 8.31
CA PRO A 182 -12.64 2.11 7.62
C PRO A 182 -11.81 1.29 8.60
N VAL A 183 -11.63 0.02 8.30
CA VAL A 183 -10.85 -0.91 9.13
C VAL A 183 -9.54 -1.18 8.42
N LEU A 184 -8.43 -0.88 9.09
CA LEU A 184 -7.09 -1.21 8.62
C LEU A 184 -6.71 -2.59 9.16
N GLU A 185 -6.65 -3.56 8.26
CA GLU A 185 -6.11 -4.89 8.52
C GLU A 185 -4.61 -4.87 8.23
N LYS A 186 -3.80 -4.92 9.27
CA LYS A 186 -2.35 -4.98 9.13
C LYS A 186 -1.92 -6.37 8.69
N ALA A 187 -0.94 -6.42 7.83
CA ALA A 187 -0.29 -7.66 7.44
C ALA A 187 0.33 -8.36 8.66
N SER A 188 0.16 -9.67 8.75
CA SER A 188 0.71 -10.47 9.84
C SER A 188 2.22 -10.74 9.71
N ALA A 189 2.77 -10.64 8.52
CA ALA A 189 4.18 -10.91 8.24
C ALA A 189 5.00 -9.61 8.22
N ALA A 190 6.05 -9.55 9.04
CA ALA A 190 7.05 -8.49 8.97
C ALA A 190 7.97 -8.73 7.77
N ALA A 191 8.25 -7.65 7.02
CA ALA A 191 9.20 -7.70 5.91
C ALA A 191 10.63 -7.93 6.41
N GLN A 192 11.38 -8.80 5.72
CA GLN A 192 12.78 -9.06 6.04
C GLN A 192 13.68 -8.00 5.43
N GLY A 193 14.51 -7.34 6.27
CA GLY A 193 15.51 -6.41 5.81
C GLY A 193 16.85 -7.09 5.49
N VAL A 194 17.66 -6.45 4.65
CA VAL A 194 18.96 -6.94 4.22
C VAL A 194 20.05 -5.97 4.63
N ARG A 195 21.09 -6.47 5.34
CA ARG A 195 22.28 -5.69 5.68
C ARG A 195 23.33 -5.82 4.59
N LEU A 196 23.75 -4.68 4.07
CA LEU A 196 24.82 -4.58 3.08
C LEU A 196 26.18 -4.38 3.73
N THR A 197 27.22 -4.57 2.96
CA THR A 197 28.61 -4.20 3.35
C THR A 197 28.94 -2.73 3.10
N LEU A 198 28.01 -1.99 2.52
CA LEU A 198 28.12 -0.57 2.22
C LEU A 198 28.12 0.25 3.51
N SER A 199 29.00 1.22 3.63
CA SER A 199 28.98 2.22 4.71
C SER A 199 28.24 3.46 4.24
N ARG A 200 27.18 3.83 4.94
CA ARG A 200 26.36 5.01 4.63
C ARG A 200 27.17 6.31 4.63
N SER A 201 28.08 6.48 5.57
CA SER A 201 28.93 7.67 5.69
C SER A 201 29.92 7.78 4.53
N THR A 202 30.59 6.67 4.20
CA THR A 202 31.55 6.61 3.09
C THR A 202 30.84 6.85 1.74
N GLN A 203 29.68 6.22 1.53
CA GLN A 203 28.90 6.40 0.31
C GLN A 203 28.45 7.84 0.13
N ARG A 204 27.94 8.48 1.19
CA ARG A 204 27.52 9.88 1.14
C ARG A 204 28.68 10.82 0.81
N ALA A 205 29.86 10.59 1.40
CA ALA A 205 31.05 11.38 1.11
C ALA A 205 31.50 11.21 -0.35
N ALA A 206 31.49 9.96 -0.85
CA ALA A 206 31.85 9.68 -2.25
C ALA A 206 30.89 10.33 -3.24
N GLU A 207 29.57 10.25 -2.99
CA GLU A 207 28.55 10.88 -3.84
C GLU A 207 28.66 12.41 -3.80
N GLY A 208 28.95 13.01 -2.64
CA GLY A 208 29.18 14.45 -2.53
C GLY A 208 30.35 14.91 -3.41
N VAL A 209 31.49 14.20 -3.34
CA VAL A 209 32.64 14.50 -4.21
C VAL A 209 32.31 14.26 -5.68
N ALA A 210 31.57 13.19 -6.00
CA ALA A 210 31.18 12.88 -7.37
C ALA A 210 30.31 14.00 -7.97
N ALA A 211 29.34 14.47 -7.22
CA ALA A 211 28.41 15.53 -7.67
C ALA A 211 29.15 16.85 -8.00
N GLU A 212 30.23 17.15 -7.29
CA GLU A 212 31.02 18.38 -7.50
C GLU A 212 32.10 18.25 -8.60
N SER A 213 32.65 17.03 -8.79
CA SER A 213 33.91 16.86 -9.54
C SER A 213 33.78 15.97 -10.76
N ILE A 214 32.71 15.19 -10.92
CA ILE A 214 32.63 14.15 -11.96
C ILE A 214 31.32 14.30 -12.76
N ALA A 215 31.45 14.63 -14.05
CA ALA A 215 30.30 14.70 -14.95
C ALA A 215 29.75 13.31 -15.33
N ALA A 216 30.63 12.32 -15.50
CA ALA A 216 30.30 10.92 -15.76
C ALA A 216 31.44 10.02 -15.32
N GLY A 217 31.17 8.96 -14.55
CA GLY A 217 32.20 8.04 -14.06
C GLY A 217 31.76 7.25 -12.83
N CYS A 218 32.70 6.63 -12.17
CA CYS A 218 32.49 5.95 -10.90
C CYS A 218 33.64 6.24 -9.93
N ILE A 219 33.34 6.20 -8.63
CA ILE A 219 34.35 6.27 -7.56
C ILE A 219 34.48 4.88 -6.95
N LEU A 220 35.70 4.33 -6.96
CA LEU A 220 36.06 3.10 -6.30
C LEU A 220 36.90 3.40 -5.07
N ILE A 221 36.38 3.02 -3.90
CA ILE A 221 37.10 3.15 -2.64
C ILE A 221 37.62 1.77 -2.25
N TRP A 222 38.95 1.62 -2.21
CA TRP A 222 39.61 0.39 -1.86
C TRP A 222 40.31 0.51 -0.52
N ARG A 223 40.05 -0.44 0.38
CA ARG A 223 40.76 -0.55 1.66
C ARG A 223 41.81 -1.65 1.56
N PRO A 224 43.10 -1.35 1.66
CA PRO A 224 44.14 -2.38 1.63
C PRO A 224 44.00 -3.35 2.84
N ALA A 225 44.31 -4.63 2.63
CA ALA A 225 44.10 -5.70 3.60
C ALA A 225 44.88 -5.50 4.91
N ALA A 226 45.99 -4.73 4.91
CA ALA A 226 46.79 -4.40 6.07
C ALA A 226 46.08 -3.52 7.12
N ALA A 227 44.96 -2.88 6.77
CA ALA A 227 44.19 -2.05 7.71
C ALA A 227 43.21 -2.85 8.61
N ARG A 228 43.26 -4.19 8.57
CA ARG A 228 42.38 -5.06 9.37
C ARG A 228 43.01 -5.45 10.76
N CYS A 229 43.89 -4.68 11.31
CA CYS A 229 44.43 -4.90 12.68
C CYS A 229 43.65 -4.04 13.70
N GLY A 230 42.34 -4.26 13.81
CA GLY A 230 41.55 -3.92 14.99
C GLY A 230 41.03 -5.20 15.61
N PRO A 231 40.92 -5.31 16.96
CA PRO A 231 40.37 -6.50 17.58
C PRO A 231 38.98 -6.72 17.05
N ALA A 232 38.75 -7.89 16.44
CA ALA A 232 37.40 -8.34 16.08
C ALA A 232 36.63 -8.44 17.40
N SER A 233 35.76 -7.46 17.66
CA SER A 233 34.70 -7.67 18.64
C SER A 233 33.89 -8.83 18.12
N ALA A 234 34.00 -9.98 18.80
CA ALA A 234 33.18 -11.15 18.54
C ALA A 234 31.71 -10.80 18.86
N GLY A 235 31.04 -10.23 17.90
CA GLY A 235 29.58 -10.25 17.87
C GLY A 235 29.13 -11.67 17.55
N PRO A 236 27.94 -12.10 18.04
CA PRO A 236 27.47 -13.47 17.82
C PRO A 236 27.43 -13.77 16.33
N ALA A 237 27.97 -14.94 15.97
CA ALA A 237 28.00 -15.45 14.60
C ALA A 237 26.56 -15.57 14.08
N SER A 238 26.09 -14.58 13.34
CA SER A 238 24.83 -14.62 12.64
C SER A 238 25.06 -14.33 11.16
N THR A 239 24.92 -15.39 10.39
CA THR A 239 24.58 -15.44 8.99
C THR A 239 25.52 -14.74 8.01
N ARG A 240 26.38 -15.53 7.42
CA ARG A 240 27.05 -15.19 6.16
C ARG A 240 25.96 -14.75 5.15
N PRO A 241 26.15 -13.63 4.48
CA PRO A 241 25.22 -13.23 3.44
C PRO A 241 25.12 -14.34 2.37
N MET A 242 23.93 -14.56 1.86
CA MET A 242 23.59 -15.68 0.98
C MET A 242 24.39 -15.72 -0.34
N TRP A 243 24.93 -14.58 -0.78
CA TRP A 243 25.78 -14.47 -1.96
C TRP A 243 27.23 -14.99 -1.76
N ALA A 244 27.65 -15.28 -0.54
CA ALA A 244 28.96 -15.89 -0.24
C ALA A 244 28.93 -17.44 -0.30
N ARG A 245 27.85 -18.04 -0.85
CA ARG A 245 27.68 -19.47 -1.07
C ARG A 245 27.50 -19.78 -2.55
N ALA A 246 28.37 -19.29 -3.39
CA ALA A 246 28.55 -19.77 -4.75
C ALA A 246 29.99 -20.21 -4.94
#